data_828a52b4f63a4bd14c5e8b6dea341b1a
#
_entry.id   828a52b4f63a4bd14c5e8b6dea341b1a
#
_cell.length_a   1.000
_cell.length_b   1.000
_cell.length_c   1.000
_cell.angle_alpha   90.00
_cell.angle_beta   90.00
_cell.angle_gamma   90.00
#
_symmetry.space_group_name_H-M   'P 1'
#
loop_
_entity.id
_entity.type
_entity.pdbx_description
1 polymer ?
#
loop_
_entity_poly.entity_id
_entity_poly.type
_entity_poly.pdbx_seq_one_letter_code
_entity_poly.pdbx_strand_id
1 'polypeptide(L)'
;MENQKDVEAEPEITPEMIQSTFKALEAEGLIRYMKGGAYLPTEKGWKLLREVVSGREKIIGYGHEKIIAKDENCFEITKNKKPRGEDSVIAVRADKGCKDLNERFKAAAKTANRMFITIEAGDVTENITAYGSPALRLTDANEIVVRKSDFIDGKTVAILADKSANEFSKEMKKALKNPKTEVKITLEIK
;
A
#
# COMPACT_ATOMS: atom_id res chain seq x y z
N MET A 1 13.82 -27.24 -25.44
CA MET A 1 12.33 -27.35 -25.49
C MET A 1 11.81 -26.42 -24.44
N GLU A 2 11.52 -25.19 -24.84
CA GLU A 2 10.95 -24.13 -23.97
C GLU A 2 9.45 -24.34 -23.85
N ASN A 3 8.99 -24.52 -22.63
CA ASN A 3 7.56 -24.57 -22.31
C ASN A 3 6.99 -23.14 -22.45
N GLN A 4 6.36 -22.85 -23.58
CA GLN A 4 5.43 -21.72 -23.70
C GLN A 4 4.27 -21.98 -22.73
N LYS A 5 4.22 -21.24 -21.62
CA LYS A 5 3.01 -21.11 -20.82
C LYS A 5 1.99 -20.35 -21.66
N ASP A 6 0.89 -21.02 -21.98
CA ASP A 6 -0.29 -20.40 -22.56
C ASP A 6 -0.72 -19.25 -21.64
N VAL A 7 -0.53 -18.03 -22.11
CA VAL A 7 -1.14 -16.83 -21.53
C VAL A 7 -2.61 -16.91 -21.96
N GLU A 8 -3.50 -17.35 -21.07
CA GLU A 8 -4.94 -17.22 -21.31
C GLU A 8 -5.24 -15.76 -21.65
N ALA A 9 -5.73 -15.51 -22.85
CA ALA A 9 -6.15 -14.18 -23.28
C ALA A 9 -7.28 -13.71 -22.36
N GLU A 10 -7.16 -12.49 -21.84
CA GLU A 10 -8.25 -11.88 -21.07
C GLU A 10 -9.53 -11.87 -21.92
N PRO A 11 -10.70 -12.23 -21.36
CA PRO A 11 -11.94 -12.27 -22.13
C PRO A 11 -12.27 -10.88 -22.67
N GLU A 12 -12.57 -10.81 -23.97
CA GLU A 12 -12.96 -9.56 -24.64
C GLU A 12 -14.30 -9.05 -24.06
N ILE A 13 -14.30 -7.84 -23.52
CA ILE A 13 -15.49 -7.21 -22.91
C ILE A 13 -16.40 -6.71 -24.02
N THR A 14 -17.56 -7.36 -24.21
CA THR A 14 -18.54 -6.95 -25.24
C THR A 14 -19.54 -5.93 -24.69
N PRO A 15 -20.18 -5.13 -25.58
CA PRO A 15 -21.27 -4.21 -25.18
C PRO A 15 -22.41 -4.90 -24.43
N GLU A 16 -22.75 -6.15 -24.81
CA GLU A 16 -23.80 -6.96 -24.17
C GLU A 16 -23.40 -7.35 -22.72
N MET A 17 -22.13 -7.70 -22.50
CA MET A 17 -21.61 -7.99 -21.16
C MET A 17 -21.68 -6.75 -20.28
N ILE A 18 -21.33 -5.58 -20.79
CA ILE A 18 -21.44 -4.31 -20.07
C ILE A 18 -22.90 -4.05 -19.70
N GLN A 19 -23.82 -4.17 -20.67
CA GLN A 19 -25.24 -3.88 -20.42
C GLN A 19 -25.86 -4.87 -19.43
N SER A 20 -25.53 -6.16 -19.50
CA SER A 20 -26.00 -7.17 -18.55
C SER A 20 -25.48 -6.91 -17.14
N THR A 21 -24.22 -6.48 -17.03
CA THR A 21 -23.61 -6.10 -15.73
C THR A 21 -24.32 -4.90 -15.10
N PHE A 22 -24.59 -3.85 -15.88
CA PHE A 22 -25.36 -2.70 -15.37
C PHE A 22 -26.76 -3.08 -14.90
N LYS A 23 -27.49 -3.91 -15.64
CA LYS A 23 -28.81 -4.42 -15.22
C LYS A 23 -28.74 -5.23 -13.93
N ALA A 24 -27.73 -6.08 -13.79
CA ALA A 24 -27.53 -6.85 -12.56
C ALA A 24 -27.24 -5.94 -11.36
N LEU A 25 -26.34 -4.96 -11.51
CA LEU A 25 -26.03 -4.00 -10.44
C LEU A 25 -27.24 -3.13 -10.04
N GLU A 26 -28.10 -2.78 -11.00
CA GLU A 26 -29.34 -2.04 -10.75
C GLU A 26 -30.37 -2.91 -10.01
N ALA A 27 -30.53 -4.17 -10.41
CA ALA A 27 -31.41 -5.12 -9.73
C ALA A 27 -30.98 -5.38 -8.29
N GLU A 28 -29.66 -5.41 -8.00
CA GLU A 28 -29.10 -5.47 -6.66
C GLU A 28 -29.23 -4.15 -5.86
N GLY A 29 -29.72 -3.08 -6.51
CA GLY A 29 -29.85 -1.77 -5.91
C GLY A 29 -28.51 -1.07 -5.61
N LEU A 30 -27.44 -1.44 -6.34
CA LEU A 30 -26.11 -0.86 -6.18
C LEU A 30 -25.91 0.41 -7.01
N ILE A 31 -26.57 0.48 -8.16
CA ILE A 31 -26.58 1.66 -9.03
C ILE A 31 -28.03 2.04 -9.37
N ARG A 32 -28.23 3.25 -9.86
CA ARG A 32 -29.52 3.72 -10.41
C ARG A 32 -29.29 4.47 -11.71
N TYR A 33 -30.19 4.27 -12.62
CA TYR A 33 -30.23 5.02 -13.88
C TYR A 33 -30.75 6.44 -13.66
N MET A 34 -30.07 7.42 -14.23
CA MET A 34 -30.43 8.84 -14.13
C MET A 34 -31.01 9.33 -15.45
N LYS A 35 -31.97 10.25 -15.36
CA LYS A 35 -32.47 10.97 -16.55
C LYS A 35 -31.28 11.70 -17.19
N GLY A 36 -30.89 11.28 -18.39
CA GLY A 36 -29.69 11.79 -19.08
C GLY A 36 -28.68 10.73 -19.48
N GLY A 37 -28.94 9.44 -19.21
CA GLY A 37 -28.17 8.33 -19.77
C GLY A 37 -26.99 7.86 -18.90
N ALA A 38 -26.91 8.30 -17.65
CA ALA A 38 -25.85 7.89 -16.74
C ALA A 38 -26.34 6.96 -15.63
N TYR A 39 -25.48 6.04 -15.18
CA TYR A 39 -25.68 5.27 -13.96
C TYR A 39 -24.87 5.90 -12.83
N LEU A 40 -25.47 6.02 -11.65
CA LEU A 40 -24.80 6.48 -10.44
C LEU A 40 -24.95 5.43 -9.33
N PRO A 41 -23.91 5.24 -8.49
CA PRO A 41 -24.02 4.39 -7.32
C PRO A 41 -25.11 4.92 -6.37
N THR A 42 -25.89 4.01 -5.80
CA THR A 42 -26.77 4.27 -4.66
C THR A 42 -25.94 4.39 -3.38
N GLU A 43 -26.56 4.72 -2.25
CA GLU A 43 -25.89 4.69 -0.95
C GLU A 43 -25.32 3.30 -0.63
N LYS A 44 -26.09 2.23 -0.93
CA LYS A 44 -25.65 0.83 -0.85
C LYS A 44 -24.44 0.57 -1.75
N GLY A 45 -24.49 1.05 -2.98
CA GLY A 45 -23.37 0.94 -3.94
C GLY A 45 -22.11 1.68 -3.48
N TRP A 46 -22.24 2.90 -2.98
CA TRP A 46 -21.12 3.64 -2.40
C TRP A 46 -20.52 2.95 -1.18
N LYS A 47 -21.35 2.34 -0.32
CA LYS A 47 -20.86 1.56 0.82
C LYS A 47 -20.05 0.36 0.36
N LEU A 48 -20.57 -0.41 -0.61
CA LEU A 48 -19.89 -1.56 -1.17
C LEU A 48 -18.55 -1.17 -1.84
N LEU A 49 -18.56 -0.09 -2.65
CA LEU A 49 -17.33 0.42 -3.28
C LEU A 49 -16.28 0.79 -2.23
N ARG A 50 -16.65 1.48 -1.16
CA ARG A 50 -15.71 1.79 -0.06
C ARG A 50 -15.14 0.53 0.60
N GLU A 51 -15.97 -0.50 0.80
CA GLU A 51 -15.51 -1.79 1.35
C GLU A 51 -14.57 -2.53 0.41
N VAL A 52 -14.83 -2.49 -0.90
CA VAL A 52 -13.99 -3.15 -1.93
C VAL A 52 -12.65 -2.42 -2.12
N VAL A 53 -12.67 -1.09 -2.16
CA VAL A 53 -11.43 -0.31 -2.35
C VAL A 53 -10.67 -0.03 -1.05
N SER A 54 -11.22 -0.38 0.11
CA SER A 54 -10.49 -0.31 1.37
C SER A 54 -9.52 -1.47 1.49
N GLY A 55 -8.34 -1.19 1.99
CA GLY A 55 -7.33 -2.21 2.26
C GLY A 55 -6.57 -1.90 3.53
N ARG A 56 -6.28 -2.93 4.31
CA ARG A 56 -5.43 -2.82 5.49
C ARG A 56 -4.37 -3.89 5.47
N GLU A 57 -3.14 -3.49 5.79
CA GLU A 57 -2.01 -4.38 5.92
C GLU A 57 -1.23 -4.07 7.19
N LYS A 58 -0.68 -5.09 7.81
CA LYS A 58 0.22 -4.96 8.96
C LYS A 58 1.55 -5.62 8.65
N ILE A 59 2.62 -4.94 8.99
CA ILE A 59 3.98 -5.40 8.83
C ILE A 59 4.65 -5.29 10.20
N ILE A 60 5.36 -6.33 10.59
CA ILE A 60 6.14 -6.35 11.83
C ILE A 60 7.61 -6.45 11.47
N GLY A 61 8.40 -5.53 11.98
CA GLY A 61 9.84 -5.53 11.91
C GLY A 61 10.46 -5.17 13.24
N TYR A 62 11.76 -4.91 13.25
CA TYR A 62 12.49 -4.60 14.47
C TYR A 62 13.47 -3.46 14.26
N GLY A 63 13.78 -2.77 15.35
CA GLY A 63 14.83 -1.78 15.36
C GLY A 63 16.23 -2.41 15.14
N HIS A 64 17.23 -1.54 14.93
CA HIS A 64 18.62 -1.96 14.82
C HIS A 64 19.56 -0.79 15.16
N GLU A 65 20.67 -1.04 15.87
CA GLU A 65 21.62 -0.02 16.32
C GLU A 65 22.17 0.88 15.21
N LYS A 66 22.24 0.35 13.95
CA LYS A 66 22.71 1.05 12.76
C LYS A 66 21.62 1.83 12.02
N ILE A 67 20.37 1.83 12.49
CA ILE A 67 19.33 2.66 11.90
C ILE A 67 19.63 4.12 12.21
N ILE A 68 19.73 4.95 11.15
CA ILE A 68 20.02 6.37 11.23
C ILE A 68 18.74 7.19 11.03
N ALA A 69 17.88 6.78 10.11
CA ALA A 69 16.61 7.42 9.73
C ALA A 69 16.82 8.91 9.40
N LYS A 70 17.63 9.20 8.37
CA LYS A 70 17.99 10.56 7.94
C LYS A 70 17.66 10.85 6.48
N ASP A 71 17.12 9.88 5.73
CA ASP A 71 16.76 10.09 4.34
C ASP A 71 15.63 11.12 4.23
N GLU A 72 15.80 12.12 3.35
CA GLU A 72 14.87 13.23 3.16
C GLU A 72 13.75 12.91 2.15
N ASN A 73 13.86 11.80 1.42
CA ASN A 73 12.99 11.47 0.30
C ASN A 73 12.08 10.27 0.55
N CYS A 74 12.45 9.37 1.47
CA CYS A 74 11.70 8.15 1.72
C CYS A 74 11.97 7.56 3.11
N PHE A 75 11.23 6.50 3.41
CA PHE A 75 11.61 5.53 4.44
C PHE A 75 11.38 4.11 3.93
N GLU A 76 12.16 3.17 4.47
CA GLU A 76 12.23 1.80 4.01
C GLU A 76 12.10 0.80 5.16
N ILE A 77 11.39 -0.29 4.89
CA ILE A 77 11.23 -1.46 5.75
C ILE A 77 11.84 -2.64 5.00
N THR A 78 12.70 -3.42 5.65
CA THR A 78 13.39 -4.52 4.98
C THR A 78 13.35 -5.83 5.77
N LYS A 79 13.24 -6.95 5.06
CA LYS A 79 13.39 -8.31 5.61
C LYS A 79 14.86 -8.64 5.97
N ASN A 80 15.80 -7.85 5.50
CA ASN A 80 17.21 -8.03 5.83
C ASN A 80 17.45 -7.92 7.34
N LYS A 81 18.46 -8.65 7.83
CA LYS A 81 18.79 -8.67 9.27
C LYS A 81 19.44 -7.39 9.78
N LYS A 82 19.95 -6.55 8.89
CA LYS A 82 20.61 -5.27 9.19
C LYS A 82 20.42 -4.29 8.03
N PRO A 83 20.45 -2.97 8.28
CA PRO A 83 20.52 -1.98 7.20
C PRO A 83 21.78 -2.19 6.36
N ARG A 84 21.67 -1.97 5.05
CA ARG A 84 22.82 -2.07 4.14
C ARG A 84 23.60 -0.77 3.97
N GLY A 85 23.36 0.21 4.84
CA GLY A 85 24.01 1.53 4.80
C GLY A 85 23.09 2.64 4.29
N GLU A 86 21.84 2.32 4.01
CA GLU A 86 20.84 3.32 3.59
C GLU A 86 20.30 4.09 4.81
N ASP A 87 20.26 5.40 4.69
CA ASP A 87 19.70 6.31 5.71
C ASP A 87 18.16 6.25 5.78
N SER A 88 17.53 5.59 4.81
CA SER A 88 16.08 5.42 4.68
C SER A 88 15.51 4.31 5.56
N VAL A 89 16.33 3.29 5.95
CA VAL A 89 15.82 2.12 6.67
C VAL A 89 15.34 2.51 8.07
N ILE A 90 14.11 2.11 8.39
CA ILE A 90 13.46 2.34 9.70
C ILE A 90 13.16 1.04 10.45
N ALA A 91 13.07 -0.09 9.76
CA ALA A 91 12.86 -1.40 10.37
C ALA A 91 13.56 -2.48 9.58
N VAL A 92 14.13 -3.45 10.29
CA VAL A 92 14.81 -4.65 9.75
C VAL A 92 14.08 -5.92 10.20
N ARG A 93 14.44 -7.06 9.63
CA ARG A 93 13.82 -8.36 9.94
C ARG A 93 12.29 -8.30 9.78
N ALA A 94 11.80 -7.54 8.83
CA ALA A 94 10.38 -7.46 8.56
C ALA A 94 9.82 -8.83 8.14
N ASP A 95 8.59 -9.09 8.52
CA ASP A 95 7.86 -10.31 8.14
C ASP A 95 7.43 -10.30 6.67
N LYS A 96 7.33 -9.10 6.05
CA LYS A 96 6.85 -8.91 4.68
C LYS A 96 7.72 -7.98 3.87
N GLY A 97 7.83 -8.27 2.55
CA GLY A 97 8.16 -7.34 1.48
C GLY A 97 6.91 -6.96 0.69
N CYS A 98 7.03 -6.13 -0.34
CA CYS A 98 5.90 -5.73 -1.19
C CYS A 98 5.14 -6.93 -1.79
N LYS A 99 5.87 -7.97 -2.20
CA LYS A 99 5.28 -9.19 -2.78
C LYS A 99 4.37 -9.93 -1.81
N ASP A 100 4.65 -9.86 -0.52
CA ASP A 100 3.94 -10.63 0.53
C ASP A 100 2.67 -9.93 1.05
N LEU A 101 2.40 -8.70 0.61
CA LEU A 101 1.19 -7.96 0.97
C LEU A 101 -0.04 -8.68 0.44
N ASN A 102 -1.15 -8.65 1.17
CA ASN A 102 -2.37 -9.32 0.75
C ASN A 102 -2.97 -8.70 -0.52
N GLU A 103 -3.62 -9.51 -1.34
CA GLU A 103 -4.12 -9.10 -2.67
C GLU A 103 -5.18 -8.01 -2.59
N ARG A 104 -6.03 -8.01 -1.55
CA ARG A 104 -7.01 -6.94 -1.33
C ARG A 104 -6.33 -5.60 -1.08
N PHE A 105 -5.29 -5.58 -0.25
CA PHE A 105 -4.50 -4.36 -0.02
C PHE A 105 -3.80 -3.93 -1.30
N LYS A 106 -3.18 -4.85 -2.05
CA LYS A 106 -2.52 -4.53 -3.32
C LYS A 106 -3.48 -3.92 -4.33
N ALA A 107 -4.69 -4.47 -4.44
CA ALA A 107 -5.74 -3.91 -5.31
C ALA A 107 -6.13 -2.49 -4.87
N ALA A 108 -6.35 -2.26 -3.58
CA ALA A 108 -6.66 -0.95 -3.04
C ALA A 108 -5.49 0.05 -3.23
N ALA A 109 -4.24 -0.37 -3.03
CA ALA A 109 -3.05 0.46 -3.20
C ALA A 109 -2.84 0.92 -4.65
N LYS A 110 -3.32 0.13 -5.62
CA LYS A 110 -3.29 0.50 -7.05
C LYS A 110 -4.39 1.50 -7.44
N THR A 111 -5.19 1.95 -6.52
CA THR A 111 -6.05 3.13 -6.71
C THR A 111 -5.28 4.39 -6.30
N ALA A 112 -5.67 5.57 -6.80
CA ALA A 112 -5.06 6.83 -6.40
C ALA A 112 -5.59 7.36 -5.05
N ASN A 113 -6.05 6.46 -4.18
CA ASN A 113 -6.63 6.80 -2.88
C ASN A 113 -5.56 7.16 -1.86
N ARG A 114 -5.99 7.89 -0.84
CA ARG A 114 -5.14 8.24 0.30
C ARG A 114 -4.82 7.00 1.12
N MET A 115 -3.55 6.87 1.48
CA MET A 115 -3.04 5.83 2.36
C MET A 115 -2.62 6.46 3.69
N PHE A 116 -3.15 5.94 4.79
CA PHE A 116 -2.75 6.30 6.14
C PHE A 116 -1.75 5.26 6.64
N ILE A 117 -0.61 5.72 7.12
CA ILE A 117 0.48 4.87 7.59
C ILE A 117 0.73 5.20 9.05
N THR A 118 0.59 4.21 9.91
CA THR A 118 0.91 4.33 11.34
C THR A 118 2.13 3.47 11.65
N ILE A 119 3.15 4.06 12.25
CA ILE A 119 4.36 3.37 12.70
C ILE A 119 4.41 3.46 14.22
N GLU A 120 4.44 2.31 14.88
CA GLU A 120 4.52 2.18 16.34
C GLU A 120 5.86 1.51 16.69
N ALA A 121 6.64 2.13 17.59
CA ALA A 121 7.91 1.60 18.08
C ALA A 121 7.99 1.84 19.60
N GLY A 122 7.73 0.79 20.40
CA GLY A 122 7.50 0.94 21.83
C GLY A 122 6.28 1.82 22.11
N ASP A 123 6.45 2.87 22.90
CA ASP A 123 5.38 3.81 23.26
C ASP A 123 5.29 5.01 22.30
N VAL A 124 6.06 5.00 21.20
CA VAL A 124 6.10 6.11 20.22
C VAL A 124 5.33 5.76 18.99
N THR A 125 4.53 6.70 18.48
CA THR A 125 3.73 6.55 17.27
C THR A 125 4.00 7.70 16.31
N GLU A 126 4.20 7.38 15.04
CA GLU A 126 4.21 8.33 13.92
C GLU A 126 3.04 8.04 12.97
N ASN A 127 2.41 9.10 12.50
CA ASN A 127 1.37 9.02 11.49
C ASN A 127 1.83 9.74 10.22
N ILE A 128 1.65 9.08 9.10
CA ILE A 128 2.05 9.56 7.78
C ILE A 128 0.87 9.43 6.83
N THR A 129 0.68 10.42 5.98
CA THR A 129 -0.28 10.37 4.87
C THR A 129 0.48 10.25 3.57
N ALA A 130 0.08 9.31 2.74
CA ALA A 130 0.65 9.07 1.41
C ALA A 130 -0.46 8.69 0.43
N TYR A 131 -0.12 8.30 -0.79
CA TYR A 131 -1.09 7.94 -1.82
C TYR A 131 -0.71 6.64 -2.51
N GLY A 132 -1.74 5.89 -2.91
CA GLY A 132 -1.61 4.79 -3.86
C GLY A 132 -1.43 5.30 -5.28
N SER A 133 -1.16 4.37 -6.20
CA SER A 133 -1.08 4.68 -7.64
C SER A 133 -1.35 3.43 -8.48
N PRO A 134 -2.07 3.55 -9.61
CA PRO A 134 -2.23 2.44 -10.56
C PRO A 134 -0.91 1.88 -11.11
N ALA A 135 0.17 2.67 -11.07
CA ALA A 135 1.50 2.27 -11.52
C ALA A 135 2.30 1.44 -10.51
N LEU A 136 1.80 1.25 -9.27
CA LEU A 136 2.48 0.45 -8.26
C LEU A 136 2.65 -1.00 -8.71
N ARG A 137 3.88 -1.51 -8.67
CA ARG A 137 4.22 -2.88 -9.09
C ARG A 137 4.09 -3.88 -7.94
N LEU A 138 4.54 -3.52 -6.73
CA LEU A 138 4.48 -4.32 -5.50
C LEU A 138 5.12 -5.71 -5.66
N THR A 139 6.27 -5.79 -6.31
CA THR A 139 6.92 -7.05 -6.71
C THR A 139 8.16 -7.40 -5.88
N ASP A 140 8.69 -6.47 -5.10
CA ASP A 140 9.89 -6.72 -4.30
C ASP A 140 9.61 -7.71 -3.17
N ALA A 141 10.46 -8.73 -3.05
CA ALA A 141 10.31 -9.79 -2.06
C ALA A 141 10.83 -9.43 -0.67
N ASN A 142 11.66 -8.39 -0.57
CA ASN A 142 12.42 -8.07 0.65
C ASN A 142 12.12 -6.69 1.23
N GLU A 143 11.72 -5.75 0.39
CA GLU A 143 11.67 -4.34 0.75
C GLU A 143 10.29 -3.72 0.51
N ILE A 144 9.98 -2.72 1.33
CA ILE A 144 8.80 -1.86 1.22
C ILE A 144 9.28 -0.43 1.41
N VAL A 145 9.00 0.44 0.44
CA VAL A 145 9.41 1.85 0.47
C VAL A 145 8.20 2.76 0.33
N VAL A 146 8.15 3.77 1.18
CA VAL A 146 7.22 4.90 1.11
C VAL A 146 8.01 6.13 0.70
N ARG A 147 7.58 6.83 -0.34
CA ARG A 147 8.32 7.94 -0.97
C ARG A 147 7.60 9.27 -0.89
N LYS A 148 8.34 10.35 -0.67
CA LYS A 148 7.82 11.72 -0.81
C LYS A 148 7.64 12.13 -2.27
N SER A 149 8.43 11.55 -3.19
CA SER A 149 8.28 11.76 -4.63
C SER A 149 7.19 10.88 -5.23
N ASP A 150 6.97 11.03 -6.52
CA ASP A 150 6.11 10.18 -7.37
C ASP A 150 6.85 9.01 -8.03
N PHE A 151 8.15 8.81 -7.71
CA PHE A 151 8.95 7.72 -8.26
C PHE A 151 8.43 6.34 -7.82
N ILE A 152 8.28 5.43 -8.78
CA ILE A 152 7.75 4.08 -8.54
C ILE A 152 8.70 3.02 -9.10
N ASP A 153 9.05 2.07 -8.24
CA ASP A 153 9.77 0.84 -8.58
C ASP A 153 9.07 -0.40 -7.95
N GLY A 154 9.72 -1.57 -8.00
CA GLY A 154 9.14 -2.82 -7.47
C GLY A 154 8.89 -2.82 -5.96
N LYS A 155 9.60 -2.00 -5.20
CA LYS A 155 9.54 -1.90 -3.74
C LYS A 155 8.68 -0.72 -3.23
N THR A 156 8.18 0.14 -4.11
CA THR A 156 7.35 1.28 -3.74
C THR A 156 5.93 0.82 -3.38
N VAL A 157 5.48 1.13 -2.15
CA VAL A 157 4.11 0.83 -1.68
C VAL A 157 3.23 2.07 -1.69
N ALA A 158 3.80 3.26 -1.52
CA ALA A 158 3.10 4.53 -1.51
C ALA A 158 4.01 5.67 -1.98
N ILE A 159 3.40 6.70 -2.55
CA ILE A 159 4.04 7.89 -3.09
C ILE A 159 3.47 9.17 -2.44
N LEU A 160 4.11 10.30 -2.69
CA LEU A 160 3.68 11.63 -2.22
C LEU A 160 3.42 11.67 -0.71
N ALA A 161 4.27 10.98 0.06
CA ALA A 161 4.18 10.97 1.51
C ALA A 161 4.48 12.36 2.10
N ASP A 162 3.77 12.72 3.16
CA ASP A 162 3.97 13.98 3.87
C ASP A 162 5.22 13.98 4.76
N LYS A 163 5.77 12.78 5.08
CA LYS A 163 7.01 12.60 5.85
C LYS A 163 7.95 11.58 5.24
N SER A 164 9.24 11.82 5.40
CA SER A 164 10.34 10.87 5.18
C SER A 164 10.96 10.41 6.51
N ALA A 165 11.95 9.53 6.47
CA ALA A 165 12.68 9.07 7.66
C ALA A 165 13.31 10.22 8.45
N ASN A 166 13.81 11.25 7.76
CA ASN A 166 14.44 12.41 8.40
C ASN A 166 13.47 13.25 9.25
N GLU A 167 12.19 13.22 8.93
CA GLU A 167 11.14 14.01 9.59
C GLU A 167 10.50 13.31 10.79
N PHE A 168 10.93 12.09 11.12
CA PHE A 168 10.47 11.39 12.32
C PHE A 168 10.96 12.08 13.60
N SER A 169 10.17 12.00 14.66
CA SER A 169 10.52 12.53 15.97
C SER A 169 11.84 11.97 16.50
N LYS A 170 12.49 12.71 17.38
CA LYS A 170 13.74 12.24 18.02
C LYS A 170 13.49 10.98 18.85
N GLU A 171 12.34 10.89 19.48
CA GLU A 171 11.86 9.76 20.27
C GLU A 171 11.69 8.53 19.39
N MET A 172 11.05 8.66 18.22
CA MET A 172 10.92 7.59 17.24
C MET A 172 12.30 7.12 16.78
N LYS A 173 13.17 8.00 16.33
CA LYS A 173 14.54 7.66 15.90
C LYS A 173 15.34 6.94 17.00
N LYS A 174 15.15 7.32 18.26
CA LYS A 174 15.77 6.63 19.40
C LYS A 174 15.20 5.22 19.60
N ALA A 175 13.88 5.05 19.50
CA ALA A 175 13.22 3.75 19.62
C ALA A 175 13.67 2.79 18.51
N LEU A 176 13.78 3.28 17.26
CA LEU A 176 14.22 2.49 16.10
C LEU A 176 15.68 2.00 16.21
N LYS A 177 16.53 2.64 17.00
CA LYS A 177 17.91 2.19 17.24
C LYS A 177 18.02 1.00 18.18
N ASN A 178 16.98 0.68 18.95
CA ASN A 178 17.02 -0.44 19.86
C ASN A 178 16.65 -1.75 19.14
N PRO A 179 17.56 -2.74 19.03
CA PRO A 179 17.29 -4.01 18.34
C PRO A 179 16.18 -4.88 18.96
N LYS A 180 15.78 -4.58 20.20
CA LYS A 180 14.68 -5.27 20.90
C LYS A 180 13.33 -4.62 20.68
N THR A 181 13.30 -3.40 20.12
CA THR A 181 12.04 -2.72 19.84
C THR A 181 11.36 -3.38 18.65
N GLU A 182 10.15 -3.88 18.86
CA GLU A 182 9.25 -4.28 17.79
C GLU A 182 8.70 -3.01 17.12
N VAL A 183 8.76 -2.98 15.80
CA VAL A 183 8.24 -1.88 14.97
C VAL A 183 7.04 -2.41 14.20
N LYS A 184 5.85 -1.90 14.56
CA LYS A 184 4.59 -2.23 13.87
C LYS A 184 4.26 -1.16 12.86
N ILE A 185 4.05 -1.55 11.64
CA ILE A 185 3.64 -0.65 10.56
C ILE A 185 2.25 -1.08 10.09
N THR A 186 1.29 -0.18 10.19
CA THR A 186 -0.07 -0.38 9.66
C THR A 186 -0.25 0.53 8.45
N LEU A 187 -0.61 -0.07 7.31
CA LEU A 187 -0.97 0.62 6.07
C LEU A 187 -2.49 0.51 5.90
N GLU A 188 -3.19 1.61 5.71
CA GLU A 188 -4.66 1.66 5.62
C GLU A 188 -5.10 2.55 4.47
N ILE A 189 -5.95 2.01 3.58
CA ILE A 189 -6.57 2.74 2.48
C ILE A 189 -8.07 2.82 2.75
N LYS A 190 -8.59 4.04 2.73
CA LYS A 190 -10.01 4.34 3.01
C LYS A 190 -10.60 5.16 1.87
#